data_b293b16cc97ce33c0ff3c5bdaa3665ed
#
_entry.id   b293b16cc97ce33c0ff3c5bdaa3665ed
#
_cell.length_a   1.000
_cell.length_b   1.000
_cell.length_c   1.000
_cell.angle_alpha   90.00
_cell.angle_beta   90.00
_cell.angle_gamma   90.00
#
_symmetry.space_group_name_H-M   'P 1'
#
loop_
_entity.id
_entity.type
_entity.pdbx_description
1 polymer ?
#
loop_
_entity_poly.entity_id
_entity_poly.type
_entity_poly.pdbx_seq_one_letter_code
_entity_poly.pdbx_strand_id
1 'polypeptide(L)'
;MKVKDAWYFNYTQKESEILQPDMVVPKSHVGIYCEFEELAFPVSFHILGICKGEAVFDKDITVFGNGDNVDVSLQKSGYGAVFKIREDKDCEPDMLRVIYEVGGKEETFETECKYYTFSGQVSDFDENPFPAVVMLYRYGFDSSPFIMGTWTDLNGRYSLRVPAGSYNAMYSDDNTYGISSLECWGWNIIADRDEVIDLRIGSGEVYSLNVSVNNGGTQTLFLTFRPMIYFKKEEYNTVVGEENIHITDIAPEIAKEDVTVYVNGRRTEVLSLQRIYEASLDGLYLPMYMVQIPRELYADCLDKQTIVLEYDTKDRGNGRACSRGFTQFFYKDGFCTR
;
A
#
# COMPACT_ATOMS: atom_id res chain seq x y z
N MET A 1 -12.75 -23.59 3.46
CA MET A 1 -12.17 -22.57 2.59
C MET A 1 -13.26 -21.93 1.74
N LYS A 2 -13.21 -20.61 1.50
CA LYS A 2 -14.14 -19.89 0.63
C LYS A 2 -13.36 -18.84 -0.15
N VAL A 3 -13.43 -18.87 -1.49
CA VAL A 3 -12.87 -17.82 -2.34
C VAL A 3 -13.68 -16.54 -2.14
N LYS A 4 -13.03 -15.42 -1.88
CA LYS A 4 -13.61 -14.11 -1.60
C LYS A 4 -13.25 -13.06 -2.63
N ASP A 5 -12.12 -13.24 -3.29
CA ASP A 5 -11.63 -12.31 -4.31
C ASP A 5 -10.72 -13.05 -5.29
N ALA A 6 -10.73 -12.61 -6.54
CA ALA A 6 -9.78 -13.02 -7.55
C ALA A 6 -9.50 -11.85 -8.48
N TRP A 7 -8.25 -11.72 -8.92
CA TRP A 7 -7.83 -10.66 -9.83
C TRP A 7 -6.72 -11.15 -10.74
N TYR A 8 -6.66 -10.59 -11.92
CA TYR A 8 -5.58 -10.82 -12.88
C TYR A 8 -4.81 -9.51 -13.07
N PHE A 9 -3.51 -9.61 -13.16
CA PHE A 9 -2.67 -8.46 -13.50
C PHE A 9 -1.55 -8.86 -14.45
N ASN A 10 -1.28 -7.98 -15.38
CA ASN A 10 -0.29 -8.14 -16.42
C ASN A 10 0.74 -7.04 -16.33
N TYR A 11 2.01 -7.43 -16.42
CA TYR A 11 3.13 -6.51 -16.50
C TYR A 11 3.51 -6.30 -17.96
N THR A 12 3.02 -5.23 -18.56
CA THR A 12 3.43 -4.79 -19.90
C THR A 12 4.66 -3.87 -19.83
N GLN A 13 5.61 -4.15 -18.97
CA GLN A 13 6.77 -3.29 -18.90
C GLN A 13 7.80 -3.68 -19.94
N LYS A 14 8.19 -2.72 -20.79
CA LYS A 14 9.45 -2.78 -21.52
C LYS A 14 10.57 -2.88 -20.50
N GLU A 15 11.50 -3.79 -20.71
CA GLU A 15 12.72 -3.89 -19.92
C GLU A 15 13.31 -2.49 -19.74
N SER A 16 13.28 -1.98 -18.52
CA SER A 16 13.93 -0.72 -18.20
C SER A 16 15.43 -0.99 -18.10
N GLU A 17 16.25 -0.12 -18.65
CA GLU A 17 17.72 -0.22 -18.57
C GLU A 17 18.27 -0.14 -17.14
N ILE A 18 17.39 0.11 -16.15
CA ILE A 18 17.71 0.27 -14.73
C ILE A 18 17.51 -1.03 -13.95
N LEU A 19 16.98 -2.10 -14.57
CA LEU A 19 16.73 -3.35 -13.87
C LEU A 19 18.00 -3.88 -13.20
N GLN A 20 17.96 -3.99 -11.89
CA GLN A 20 18.91 -4.84 -11.18
C GLN A 20 18.68 -6.29 -11.64
N PRO A 21 19.75 -7.05 -11.97
CA PRO A 21 19.63 -8.37 -12.59
C PRO A 21 18.82 -9.40 -11.81
N ASP A 22 18.57 -9.16 -10.52
CA ASP A 22 18.01 -10.13 -9.57
C ASP A 22 16.50 -9.98 -9.36
N MET A 23 15.87 -8.92 -9.86
CA MET A 23 14.44 -8.71 -9.74
C MET A 23 13.69 -9.13 -11.01
N VAL A 24 13.42 -10.41 -11.14
CA VAL A 24 12.48 -10.91 -12.14
C VAL A 24 11.07 -10.57 -11.68
N VAL A 25 10.51 -9.50 -12.22
CA VAL A 25 9.08 -9.20 -12.04
C VAL A 25 8.29 -10.17 -12.93
N PRO A 26 7.45 -11.04 -12.37
CA PRO A 26 6.70 -11.99 -13.19
C PRO A 26 5.75 -11.26 -14.14
N LYS A 27 5.65 -11.74 -15.38
CA LYS A 27 4.90 -11.06 -16.46
C LYS A 27 3.39 -10.95 -16.19
N SER A 28 2.77 -11.97 -15.62
CA SER A 28 1.35 -11.95 -15.26
C SER A 28 1.02 -12.96 -14.17
N HIS A 29 -0.04 -12.68 -13.42
CA HIS A 29 -0.51 -13.55 -12.34
C HIS A 29 -2.02 -13.50 -12.20
N VAL A 30 -2.57 -14.60 -11.68
CA VAL A 30 -3.87 -14.63 -11.04
C VAL A 30 -3.67 -14.66 -9.53
N GLY A 31 -4.23 -13.69 -8.83
CA GLY A 31 -4.33 -13.70 -7.37
C GLY A 31 -5.69 -14.26 -6.97
N ILE A 32 -5.72 -15.14 -5.97
CA ILE A 32 -6.96 -15.68 -5.39
C ILE A 32 -6.86 -15.50 -3.88
N TYR A 33 -7.78 -14.73 -3.30
CA TYR A 33 -7.90 -14.60 -1.86
C TYR A 33 -8.97 -15.53 -1.32
N CYS A 34 -8.59 -16.34 -0.33
CA CYS A 34 -9.49 -17.27 0.34
C CYS A 34 -9.54 -16.99 1.85
N GLU A 35 -10.74 -17.08 2.43
CA GLU A 35 -10.94 -17.20 3.86
C GLU A 35 -11.12 -18.67 4.26
N PHE A 36 -10.62 -19.05 5.43
CA PHE A 36 -10.72 -20.40 5.96
C PHE A 36 -10.65 -20.41 7.50
N GLU A 37 -11.34 -21.36 8.11
CA GLU A 37 -11.15 -21.67 9.53
C GLU A 37 -9.87 -22.50 9.74
N GLU A 38 -9.68 -23.48 8.85
CA GLU A 38 -8.48 -24.31 8.79
C GLU A 38 -8.11 -24.54 7.32
N LEU A 39 -6.86 -24.24 6.94
CA LEU A 39 -6.34 -24.47 5.60
C LEU A 39 -5.69 -25.86 5.54
N ALA A 40 -6.36 -26.81 4.93
CA ALA A 40 -5.85 -28.14 4.66
C ALA A 40 -5.38 -28.25 3.20
N PHE A 41 -4.24 -28.88 2.99
CA PHE A 41 -3.70 -29.17 1.67
C PHE A 41 -3.93 -30.65 1.29
N PRO A 42 -3.99 -31.00 -0.01
CA PRO A 42 -3.87 -30.10 -1.17
C PRO A 42 -5.13 -29.25 -1.41
N VAL A 43 -4.93 -28.11 -2.04
CA VAL A 43 -6.00 -27.22 -2.55
C VAL A 43 -5.89 -27.15 -4.05
N SER A 44 -6.98 -27.43 -4.77
CA SER A 44 -7.03 -27.39 -6.23
C SER A 44 -7.94 -26.27 -6.71
N PHE A 45 -7.52 -25.60 -7.77
CA PHE A 45 -8.28 -24.60 -8.50
C PHE A 45 -8.28 -24.92 -9.98
N HIS A 46 -9.44 -24.75 -10.61
CA HIS A 46 -9.55 -24.63 -12.05
C HIS A 46 -9.88 -23.17 -12.38
N ILE A 47 -9.03 -22.50 -13.15
CA ILE A 47 -9.07 -21.04 -13.34
C ILE A 47 -9.27 -20.74 -14.81
N LEU A 48 -10.33 -20.01 -15.11
CA LEU A 48 -10.66 -19.55 -16.46
C LEU A 48 -10.57 -18.03 -16.51
N GLY A 49 -9.77 -17.50 -17.43
CA GLY A 49 -9.84 -16.12 -17.86
C GLY A 49 -10.71 -16.04 -19.11
N ILE A 50 -11.72 -15.21 -19.07
CA ILE A 50 -12.71 -15.06 -20.13
C ILE A 50 -12.63 -13.64 -20.69
N CYS A 51 -12.59 -13.49 -22.00
CA CYS A 51 -12.66 -12.21 -22.68
C CYS A 51 -13.71 -12.29 -23.80
N LYS A 52 -14.70 -11.41 -23.76
CA LYS A 52 -15.83 -11.37 -24.73
C LYS A 52 -16.54 -12.72 -24.89
N GLY A 53 -16.64 -13.48 -23.79
CA GLY A 53 -17.30 -14.79 -23.75
C GLY A 53 -16.44 -15.97 -24.18
N GLU A 54 -15.19 -15.77 -24.59
CA GLU A 54 -14.24 -16.82 -24.96
C GLU A 54 -13.16 -16.98 -23.90
N ALA A 55 -12.76 -18.22 -23.62
CA ALA A 55 -11.65 -18.50 -22.70
C ALA A 55 -10.32 -18.05 -23.32
N VAL A 56 -9.65 -17.09 -22.69
CA VAL A 56 -8.31 -16.61 -23.09
C VAL A 56 -7.20 -17.39 -22.40
N PHE A 57 -7.47 -17.93 -21.23
CA PHE A 57 -6.65 -18.96 -20.58
C PHE A 57 -7.53 -19.91 -19.77
N ASP A 58 -7.00 -21.10 -19.55
CA ASP A 58 -7.63 -22.21 -18.84
C ASP A 58 -6.52 -22.97 -18.11
N LYS A 59 -6.59 -23.08 -16.79
CA LYS A 59 -5.50 -23.61 -15.99
C LYS A 59 -5.98 -24.39 -14.78
N ASP A 60 -5.56 -25.65 -14.69
CA ASP A 60 -5.68 -26.46 -13.47
C ASP A 60 -4.42 -26.32 -12.63
N ILE A 61 -4.59 -26.09 -11.34
CA ILE A 61 -3.47 -26.02 -10.41
C ILE A 61 -3.80 -26.70 -9.08
N THR A 62 -2.85 -27.44 -8.55
CA THR A 62 -2.95 -28.03 -7.20
C THR A 62 -1.81 -27.52 -6.34
N VAL A 63 -2.15 -26.98 -5.19
CA VAL A 63 -1.22 -26.44 -4.20
C VAL A 63 -1.08 -27.46 -3.07
N PHE A 64 0.12 -27.95 -2.84
CA PHE A 64 0.43 -29.00 -1.82
C PHE A 64 0.96 -28.42 -0.51
N GLY A 65 1.21 -27.12 -0.43
CA GLY A 65 1.74 -26.43 0.76
C GLY A 65 2.54 -25.19 0.42
N ASN A 66 3.25 -24.66 1.40
CA ASN A 66 4.12 -23.50 1.19
C ASN A 66 5.40 -23.91 0.45
N GLY A 67 5.69 -23.29 -0.67
CA GLY A 67 7.07 -23.18 -1.21
C GLY A 67 7.49 -24.18 -2.28
N ASP A 68 6.73 -25.24 -2.57
CA ASP A 68 7.19 -26.30 -3.48
C ASP A 68 6.72 -26.15 -4.93
N ASN A 69 5.93 -25.13 -5.23
CA ASN A 69 5.37 -24.96 -6.57
C ASN A 69 5.91 -23.68 -7.23
N VAL A 70 6.70 -23.85 -8.29
CA VAL A 70 7.35 -22.74 -9.04
C VAL A 70 6.31 -21.74 -9.57
N ASP A 71 5.07 -22.17 -9.74
CA ASP A 71 3.98 -21.38 -10.30
C ASP A 71 3.04 -20.78 -9.26
N VAL A 72 3.21 -21.08 -7.98
CA VAL A 72 2.32 -20.62 -6.90
C VAL A 72 3.10 -20.13 -5.70
N SER A 73 2.79 -18.93 -5.26
CA SER A 73 3.22 -18.42 -3.95
C SER A 73 2.00 -18.29 -3.05
N LEU A 74 2.04 -18.93 -1.88
CA LEU A 74 0.99 -18.86 -0.87
C LEU A 74 1.41 -17.93 0.26
N GLN A 75 0.53 -16.99 0.59
CA GLN A 75 0.71 -16.08 1.71
C GLN A 75 -0.46 -16.13 2.66
N LYS A 76 -0.17 -16.29 3.93
CA LYS A 76 -1.16 -16.30 4.99
C LYS A 76 -1.18 -14.94 5.69
N SER A 77 -2.39 -14.39 5.85
CA SER A 77 -2.64 -13.18 6.63
C SER A 77 -3.88 -13.40 7.50
N GLY A 78 -3.68 -13.59 8.80
CA GLY A 78 -4.78 -13.86 9.73
C GLY A 78 -5.58 -15.12 9.36
N TYR A 79 -6.87 -14.93 9.06
CA TYR A 79 -7.78 -16.02 8.66
C TYR A 79 -7.88 -16.20 7.15
N GLY A 80 -6.99 -15.59 6.38
CA GLY A 80 -7.02 -15.64 4.93
C GLY A 80 -5.69 -16.08 4.33
N ALA A 81 -5.72 -16.46 3.07
CA ALA A 81 -4.55 -16.73 2.26
C ALA A 81 -4.72 -16.17 0.86
N VAL A 82 -3.63 -15.65 0.30
CA VAL A 82 -3.52 -15.26 -1.10
C VAL A 82 -2.71 -16.32 -1.83
N PHE A 83 -3.33 -16.92 -2.84
CA PHE A 83 -2.66 -17.78 -3.80
C PHE A 83 -2.28 -16.93 -5.00
N LYS A 84 -0.99 -16.78 -5.25
CA LYS A 84 -0.45 -16.06 -6.38
C LYS A 84 0.01 -17.05 -7.43
N ILE A 85 -0.73 -17.15 -8.51
CA ILE A 85 -0.57 -18.17 -9.55
C ILE A 85 -0.02 -17.51 -10.79
N ARG A 86 1.14 -17.97 -11.26
CA ARG A 86 1.75 -17.45 -12.48
C ARG A 86 0.94 -17.82 -13.70
N GLU A 87 0.71 -16.87 -14.58
CA GLU A 87 0.13 -17.03 -15.89
C GLU A 87 1.03 -16.33 -16.91
N ASP A 88 1.44 -17.06 -17.95
CA ASP A 88 2.38 -16.54 -18.95
C ASP A 88 1.70 -15.91 -20.18
N LYS A 89 0.36 -15.93 -20.22
CA LYS A 89 -0.39 -15.33 -21.32
C LYS A 89 -0.58 -13.84 -21.11
N ASP A 90 -0.20 -13.09 -22.14
CA ASP A 90 -0.38 -11.63 -22.20
C ASP A 90 -1.80 -11.31 -22.68
N CYS A 91 -2.76 -11.44 -21.77
CA CYS A 91 -4.17 -11.12 -22.03
C CYS A 91 -4.81 -10.48 -20.79
N GLU A 92 -5.71 -9.54 -21.01
CA GLU A 92 -6.54 -8.98 -19.95
C GLU A 92 -7.94 -9.62 -20.06
N PRO A 93 -8.30 -10.58 -19.20
CA PRO A 93 -9.65 -11.09 -19.16
C PRO A 93 -10.63 -10.01 -18.69
N ASP A 94 -11.86 -10.02 -19.16
CA ASP A 94 -12.95 -9.19 -18.63
C ASP A 94 -13.71 -9.90 -17.51
N MET A 95 -13.48 -11.21 -17.33
CA MET A 95 -14.03 -12.01 -16.24
C MET A 95 -13.04 -13.10 -15.83
N LEU A 96 -12.95 -13.36 -14.53
CA LEU A 96 -12.31 -14.54 -13.95
C LEU A 96 -13.36 -15.48 -13.37
N ARG A 97 -13.21 -16.78 -13.65
CA ARG A 97 -13.93 -17.85 -12.99
C ARG A 97 -12.96 -18.77 -12.30
N VAL A 98 -13.18 -18.99 -11.00
CA VAL A 98 -12.39 -19.89 -10.17
C VAL A 98 -13.31 -20.99 -9.66
N ILE A 99 -13.02 -22.22 -10.05
CA ILE A 99 -13.73 -23.42 -9.61
C ILE A 99 -12.85 -24.14 -8.61
N TYR A 100 -13.39 -24.54 -7.47
CA TYR A 100 -12.65 -25.16 -6.38
C TYR A 100 -13.55 -26.12 -5.58
N GLU A 101 -12.95 -27.05 -4.85
CA GLU A 101 -13.68 -28.04 -4.09
C GLU A 101 -13.64 -27.72 -2.59
N VAL A 102 -14.78 -27.83 -1.91
CA VAL A 102 -14.92 -27.72 -0.46
C VAL A 102 -15.82 -28.82 0.07
N GLY A 103 -15.29 -29.69 0.94
CA GLY A 103 -16.06 -30.77 1.56
C GLY A 103 -16.66 -31.73 0.54
N GLY A 104 -15.97 -32.02 -0.56
CA GLY A 104 -16.41 -32.90 -1.63
C GLY A 104 -17.47 -32.31 -2.55
N LYS A 105 -17.66 -30.99 -2.51
CA LYS A 105 -18.55 -30.25 -3.43
C LYS A 105 -17.77 -29.21 -4.21
N GLU A 106 -18.09 -29.13 -5.50
CA GLU A 106 -17.57 -28.09 -6.36
C GLU A 106 -18.29 -26.77 -6.10
N GLU A 107 -17.51 -25.72 -5.94
CA GLU A 107 -17.96 -24.33 -5.77
C GLU A 107 -17.34 -23.48 -6.87
N THR A 108 -18.04 -22.43 -7.26
CA THR A 108 -17.58 -21.50 -8.30
C THR A 108 -17.62 -20.07 -7.79
N PHE A 109 -16.54 -19.35 -8.03
CA PHE A 109 -16.44 -17.91 -7.81
C PHE A 109 -16.21 -17.20 -9.14
N GLU A 110 -17.01 -16.19 -9.44
CA GLU A 110 -16.86 -15.37 -10.64
C GLU A 110 -16.70 -13.89 -10.26
N THR A 111 -15.86 -13.20 -11.00
CA THR A 111 -15.66 -11.76 -10.82
C THR A 111 -15.39 -11.08 -12.16
N GLU A 112 -15.95 -9.88 -12.34
CA GLU A 112 -15.60 -8.99 -13.45
C GLU A 112 -14.19 -8.43 -13.22
N CYS A 113 -13.40 -8.37 -14.28
CA CYS A 113 -12.09 -7.77 -14.30
C CYS A 113 -12.17 -6.37 -14.90
N LYS A 114 -11.99 -5.36 -14.06
CA LYS A 114 -11.85 -3.96 -14.48
C LYS A 114 -10.44 -3.50 -14.15
N TYR A 115 -9.90 -2.65 -15.00
CA TYR A 115 -8.52 -2.17 -14.84
C TYR A 115 -8.46 -0.66 -14.97
N TYR A 116 -7.62 -0.05 -14.17
CA TYR A 116 -7.31 1.36 -14.21
C TYR A 116 -5.81 1.58 -14.37
N THR A 117 -5.41 2.75 -14.82
CA THR A 117 -4.01 3.12 -14.96
C THR A 117 -3.61 4.05 -13.81
N PHE A 118 -2.65 3.63 -13.01
CA PHE A 118 -1.95 4.51 -12.10
C PHE A 118 -0.65 4.95 -12.76
N SER A 119 -0.44 6.23 -12.82
CA SER A 119 0.77 6.82 -13.42
C SER A 119 1.26 7.98 -12.57
N GLY A 120 2.48 8.42 -12.79
CA GLY A 120 3.05 9.56 -12.07
C GLY A 120 4.55 9.61 -12.21
N GLN A 121 5.15 10.39 -11.35
CA GLN A 121 6.60 10.55 -11.27
C GLN A 121 7.08 10.29 -9.84
N VAL A 122 8.22 9.61 -9.72
CA VAL A 122 8.98 9.54 -8.48
C VAL A 122 10.08 10.60 -8.54
N SER A 123 10.18 11.43 -7.52
CA SER A 123 11.20 12.48 -7.38
C SER A 123 11.79 12.50 -5.98
N ASP A 124 12.93 13.15 -5.81
CA ASP A 124 13.41 13.57 -4.50
C ASP A 124 12.72 14.87 -4.03
N PHE A 125 13.14 15.41 -2.88
CA PHE A 125 12.62 16.67 -2.33
C PHE A 125 13.25 17.92 -2.93
N ASP A 126 14.20 17.76 -3.85
CA ASP A 126 14.77 18.83 -4.67
C ASP A 126 14.26 18.75 -6.13
N GLU A 127 13.16 18.00 -6.33
CA GLU A 127 12.43 17.82 -7.61
C GLU A 127 13.24 17.10 -8.71
N ASN A 128 14.34 16.45 -8.36
CA ASN A 128 15.07 15.62 -9.32
C ASN A 128 14.33 14.31 -9.55
N PRO A 129 14.32 13.77 -10.78
CA PRO A 129 13.82 12.42 -11.04
C PRO A 129 14.54 11.40 -10.17
N PHE A 130 13.78 10.49 -9.56
CA PHE A 130 14.30 9.47 -8.67
C PHE A 130 13.91 8.09 -9.21
N PRO A 131 14.84 7.36 -9.87
CA PRO A 131 14.57 6.02 -10.36
C PRO A 131 14.27 5.06 -9.22
N ALA A 132 13.09 4.42 -9.28
CA ALA A 132 12.60 3.61 -8.18
C ALA A 132 11.64 2.53 -8.66
N VAL A 133 11.41 1.53 -7.83
CA VAL A 133 10.27 0.63 -7.98
C VAL A 133 9.01 1.25 -7.38
N VAL A 134 7.86 0.98 -8.00
CA VAL A 134 6.54 1.35 -7.48
C VAL A 134 5.72 0.08 -7.34
N MET A 135 5.22 -0.19 -6.15
CA MET A 135 4.54 -1.45 -5.82
C MET A 135 3.22 -1.25 -5.10
N LEU A 136 2.29 -2.18 -5.31
CA LEU A 136 0.99 -2.23 -4.63
C LEU A 136 0.80 -3.55 -3.91
N TYR A 137 0.20 -3.47 -2.71
CA TYR A 137 -0.22 -4.59 -1.90
C TYR A 137 -1.74 -4.65 -1.80
N ARG A 138 -2.36 -5.73 -2.27
CA ARG A 138 -3.81 -5.89 -2.17
C ARG A 138 -4.23 -6.45 -0.81
N TYR A 139 -3.52 -7.47 -0.33
CA TYR A 139 -3.75 -8.11 0.98
C TYR A 139 -2.44 -8.26 1.73
N GLY A 140 -2.41 -7.81 2.98
CA GLY A 140 -1.21 -7.84 3.81
C GLY A 140 -0.12 -6.89 3.30
N PHE A 141 0.96 -6.77 4.02
CA PHE A 141 2.19 -6.09 3.58
C PHE A 141 3.42 -6.57 4.36
N ASP A 142 3.27 -7.20 5.52
CA ASP A 142 4.38 -7.77 6.25
C ASP A 142 4.87 -9.06 5.60
N SER A 143 6.13 -9.09 5.19
CA SER A 143 6.82 -10.25 4.60
C SER A 143 6.13 -10.89 3.38
N SER A 144 5.14 -10.22 2.83
CA SER A 144 4.43 -10.69 1.64
C SER A 144 5.16 -10.28 0.39
N PRO A 145 5.48 -11.18 -0.58
CA PRO A 145 5.95 -10.74 -1.87
C PRO A 145 4.89 -9.84 -2.49
N PHE A 146 5.36 -8.82 -3.18
CA PHE A 146 4.56 -7.81 -3.83
C PHE A 146 3.49 -8.42 -4.72
N ILE A 147 2.31 -7.85 -4.69
CA ILE A 147 1.21 -8.34 -5.52
C ILE A 147 1.40 -7.86 -6.94
N MET A 148 1.80 -6.60 -7.12
CA MET A 148 2.15 -6.03 -8.42
C MET A 148 3.11 -4.85 -8.26
N GLY A 149 3.84 -4.51 -9.31
CA GLY A 149 4.74 -3.36 -9.30
C GLY A 149 5.30 -3.07 -10.68
N THR A 150 5.95 -1.95 -10.80
CA THR A 150 6.65 -1.49 -12.00
C THR A 150 7.89 -0.70 -11.61
N TRP A 151 8.83 -0.58 -12.55
CA TRP A 151 9.96 0.34 -12.41
C TRP A 151 9.65 1.66 -13.11
N THR A 152 10.20 2.73 -12.59
CA THR A 152 10.20 4.01 -13.29
C THR A 152 11.19 3.99 -14.47
N ASP A 153 11.00 4.89 -15.42
CA ASP A 153 12.05 5.24 -16.39
C ASP A 153 13.14 6.14 -15.75
N LEU A 154 14.15 6.51 -16.52
CA LEU A 154 15.23 7.40 -16.08
C LEU A 154 14.77 8.80 -15.64
N ASN A 155 13.57 9.20 -16.05
CA ASN A 155 12.95 10.46 -15.63
C ASN A 155 12.03 10.27 -14.43
N GLY A 156 12.11 9.14 -13.74
CA GLY A 156 11.26 8.82 -12.60
C GLY A 156 9.79 8.54 -12.95
N ARG A 157 9.42 8.43 -14.23
CA ARG A 157 8.02 8.23 -14.65
C ARG A 157 7.64 6.76 -14.61
N TYR A 158 6.44 6.49 -14.13
CA TYR A 158 5.87 5.15 -14.12
C TYR A 158 4.44 5.12 -14.67
N SER A 159 4.03 3.95 -15.11
CA SER A 159 2.65 3.62 -15.48
C SER A 159 2.39 2.17 -15.09
N LEU A 160 1.35 1.93 -14.32
CA LEU A 160 0.97 0.63 -13.82
C LEU A 160 -0.49 0.35 -14.12
N ARG A 161 -0.78 -0.78 -14.73
CA ARG A 161 -2.13 -1.26 -14.96
C ARG A 161 -2.63 -1.98 -13.71
N VAL A 162 -3.66 -1.45 -13.06
CA VAL A 162 -4.13 -1.87 -11.73
C VAL A 162 -5.53 -2.46 -11.82
N PRO A 163 -5.76 -3.71 -11.40
CA PRO A 163 -7.11 -4.25 -11.25
C PRO A 163 -7.93 -3.41 -10.27
N ALA A 164 -9.21 -3.20 -10.60
CA ALA A 164 -10.14 -2.52 -9.71
C ALA A 164 -10.19 -3.17 -8.32
N GLY A 165 -10.31 -2.35 -7.28
CA GLY A 165 -10.43 -2.84 -5.91
C GLY A 165 -9.67 -2.00 -4.91
N SER A 166 -9.61 -2.51 -3.68
CA SER A 166 -8.90 -1.87 -2.57
C SER A 166 -7.55 -2.55 -2.35
N TYR A 167 -6.55 -1.74 -2.04
CA TYR A 167 -5.18 -2.14 -1.76
C TYR A 167 -4.76 -1.61 -0.40
N ASN A 168 -4.07 -2.42 0.38
CA ASN A 168 -3.61 -2.02 1.70
C ASN A 168 -2.60 -0.89 1.62
N ALA A 169 -1.67 -1.00 0.67
CA ALA A 169 -0.62 0.00 0.50
C ALA A 169 -0.09 0.07 -0.94
N MET A 170 0.48 1.22 -1.24
CA MET A 170 1.36 1.48 -2.38
C MET A 170 2.66 2.04 -1.83
N TYR A 171 3.81 1.62 -2.36
CA TYR A 171 5.07 2.21 -1.93
C TYR A 171 6.06 2.35 -3.09
N SER A 172 7.06 3.18 -2.86
CA SER A 172 8.20 3.35 -3.77
C SER A 172 9.52 3.32 -3.01
N ASP A 173 10.49 2.61 -3.57
CA ASP A 173 11.83 2.41 -3.03
C ASP A 173 12.86 2.38 -4.17
N ASP A 174 14.09 2.83 -3.89
CA ASP A 174 15.21 2.85 -4.84
C ASP A 174 16.29 1.81 -4.54
N ASN A 175 16.04 0.87 -3.64
CA ASN A 175 16.99 -0.10 -3.10
C ASN A 175 18.11 0.50 -2.22
N THR A 176 17.97 1.74 -1.77
CA THR A 176 18.91 2.34 -0.79
C THR A 176 18.29 2.52 0.60
N TYR A 177 17.23 1.77 0.88
CA TYR A 177 16.52 1.76 2.16
C TYR A 177 17.46 1.63 3.35
N GLY A 178 17.36 2.57 4.28
CA GLY A 178 18.19 2.61 5.49
C GLY A 178 19.65 3.02 5.27
N ILE A 179 20.06 3.33 4.04
CA ILE A 179 21.40 3.77 3.69
C ILE A 179 21.42 5.27 3.37
N SER A 180 20.63 5.71 2.42
CA SER A 180 20.55 7.11 1.97
C SER A 180 19.12 7.62 1.84
N SER A 181 18.12 6.74 1.85
CA SER A 181 16.70 7.06 1.75
C SER A 181 15.86 6.10 2.56
N LEU A 182 14.58 6.45 2.70
CA LEU A 182 13.51 5.55 3.12
C LEU A 182 12.39 5.60 2.09
N GLU A 183 11.39 4.72 2.24
CA GLU A 183 10.32 4.53 1.28
C GLU A 183 9.27 5.66 1.33
N CYS A 184 8.60 5.89 0.19
CA CYS A 184 7.38 6.69 0.13
C CYS A 184 6.17 5.76 0.20
N TRP A 185 5.29 5.95 1.17
CA TRP A 185 4.13 5.10 1.43
C TRP A 185 2.80 5.79 1.15
N GLY A 186 1.91 5.06 0.46
CA GLY A 186 0.48 5.36 0.37
C GLY A 186 -0.34 4.24 1.01
N TRP A 187 -1.41 4.59 1.71
CA TRP A 187 -2.23 3.64 2.48
C TRP A 187 -3.68 3.66 2.01
N ASN A 188 -4.36 2.51 2.13
CA ASN A 188 -5.77 2.36 1.79
C ASN A 188 -6.09 2.80 0.34
N ILE A 189 -5.31 2.33 -0.61
CA ILE A 189 -5.41 2.73 -2.01
C ILE A 189 -6.64 2.12 -2.65
N ILE A 190 -7.38 2.93 -3.42
CA ILE A 190 -8.65 2.55 -4.03
C ILE A 190 -8.55 2.73 -5.55
N ALA A 191 -8.49 1.62 -6.27
CA ALA A 191 -8.49 1.62 -7.73
C ALA A 191 -9.92 1.57 -8.27
N ASP A 192 -10.52 2.74 -8.47
CA ASP A 192 -11.87 2.94 -9.02
C ASP A 192 -11.89 3.79 -10.28
N ARG A 193 -10.75 4.37 -10.64
CA ARG A 193 -10.52 5.21 -11.82
C ARG A 193 -9.02 5.30 -12.14
N ASP A 194 -8.70 5.83 -13.33
CA ASP A 194 -7.32 6.22 -13.66
C ASP A 194 -6.86 7.35 -12.74
N GLU A 195 -5.62 7.27 -12.24
CA GLU A 195 -5.06 8.28 -11.32
C GLU A 195 -3.63 8.65 -11.68
N VAL A 196 -3.30 9.90 -11.40
CA VAL A 196 -1.90 10.40 -11.39
C VAL A 196 -1.49 10.55 -9.94
N ILE A 197 -0.49 9.77 -9.52
CA ILE A 197 0.01 9.73 -8.15
C ILE A 197 1.53 9.97 -8.19
N ASP A 198 1.94 11.19 -7.84
CA ASP A 198 3.36 11.53 -7.73
C ASP A 198 3.89 11.12 -6.35
N LEU A 199 5.04 10.45 -6.34
CA LEU A 199 5.71 9.93 -5.16
C LEU A 199 6.99 10.72 -4.90
N ARG A 200 7.37 10.90 -3.62
CA ARG A 200 8.63 11.55 -3.25
C ARG A 200 9.39 10.69 -2.26
N ILE A 201 10.62 10.35 -2.61
CA ILE A 201 11.55 9.62 -1.77
C ILE A 201 12.46 10.61 -1.06
N GLY A 202 12.61 10.46 0.25
CA GLY A 202 13.42 11.33 1.08
C GLY A 202 14.23 10.57 2.12
N SER A 203 14.80 11.30 3.06
CA SER A 203 15.56 10.73 4.18
C SER A 203 14.68 10.08 5.26
N GLY A 204 13.36 10.20 5.13
CA GLY A 204 12.40 9.69 6.10
C GLY A 204 11.18 9.05 5.46
N GLU A 205 10.31 8.54 6.31
CA GLU A 205 9.03 7.93 5.97
C GLU A 205 7.88 8.63 6.69
N VAL A 206 6.74 8.71 6.01
CA VAL A 206 5.41 8.89 6.59
C VAL A 206 4.73 7.52 6.64
N TYR A 207 5.04 6.74 7.66
CA TYR A 207 4.55 5.38 7.79
C TYR A 207 3.18 5.34 8.48
N SER A 208 2.30 4.42 8.04
CA SER A 208 0.98 4.18 8.65
C SER A 208 0.09 5.43 8.74
N LEU A 209 0.07 6.26 7.68
CA LEU A 209 -0.80 7.43 7.63
C LEU A 209 -2.27 7.01 7.63
N ASN A 210 -2.98 7.39 8.69
CA ASN A 210 -4.40 7.15 8.86
C ASN A 210 -5.17 8.45 9.03
N VAL A 211 -6.45 8.41 8.68
CA VAL A 211 -7.39 9.52 8.86
C VAL A 211 -8.55 9.08 9.73
N SER A 212 -8.97 9.94 10.63
CA SER A 212 -10.13 9.73 11.48
C SER A 212 -10.94 11.00 11.70
N VAL A 213 -12.18 10.82 12.09
CA VAL A 213 -13.16 11.87 12.39
C VAL A 213 -13.76 11.62 13.77
N ASN A 214 -13.97 12.67 14.56
CA ASN A 214 -14.74 12.57 15.80
C ASN A 214 -16.23 12.68 15.51
N ASN A 215 -16.99 11.66 15.90
CA ASN A 215 -18.45 11.68 15.81
C ASN A 215 -19.04 12.74 16.73
N GLY A 216 -19.90 13.59 16.18
CA GLY A 216 -20.52 14.68 16.92
C GLY A 216 -19.56 15.81 17.32
N GLY A 217 -18.33 15.76 16.84
CA GLY A 217 -17.29 16.72 17.15
C GLY A 217 -17.25 17.91 16.21
N THR A 218 -16.12 18.61 16.26
CA THR A 218 -15.82 19.75 15.40
C THR A 218 -15.63 19.33 13.95
N GLN A 219 -15.69 20.28 13.01
CA GLN A 219 -15.46 20.04 11.60
C GLN A 219 -13.94 19.92 11.32
N THR A 220 -13.33 18.86 11.84
CA THR A 220 -11.90 18.59 11.70
C THR A 220 -11.64 17.12 11.40
N LEU A 221 -10.53 16.86 10.73
CA LEU A 221 -9.95 15.54 10.55
C LEU A 221 -8.70 15.42 11.42
N PHE A 222 -8.48 14.22 11.94
CA PHE A 222 -7.25 13.85 12.62
C PHE A 222 -6.46 12.89 11.73
N LEU A 223 -5.21 13.22 11.49
CA LEU A 223 -4.27 12.38 10.79
C LEU A 223 -3.28 11.85 11.81
N THR A 224 -3.02 10.57 11.77
CA THR A 224 -1.97 9.95 12.59
C THR A 224 -0.96 9.27 11.68
N PHE A 225 0.33 9.40 11.99
CA PHE A 225 1.39 8.75 11.24
C PHE A 225 2.62 8.53 12.13
N ARG A 226 3.42 7.54 11.77
CA ARG A 226 4.71 7.25 12.40
C ARG A 226 5.82 7.77 11.48
N PRO A 227 6.48 8.90 11.82
CA PRO A 227 7.63 9.33 11.04
C PRO A 227 8.86 8.52 11.44
N MET A 228 9.67 8.18 10.46
CA MET A 228 10.94 7.52 10.64
C MET A 228 12.01 8.23 9.82
N ILE A 229 13.28 8.18 10.28
CA ILE A 229 14.44 8.61 9.51
C ILE A 229 15.56 7.59 9.64
N TYR A 230 16.31 7.37 8.55
CA TYR A 230 17.30 6.29 8.50
C TYR A 230 18.55 6.55 9.37
N PHE A 231 18.83 7.80 9.72
CA PHE A 231 20.04 8.20 10.44
C PHE A 231 19.83 8.45 11.94
N LYS A 232 18.66 8.12 12.50
CA LYS A 232 18.37 8.25 13.93
C LYS A 232 17.87 6.94 14.51
N LYS A 233 18.50 6.52 15.58
CA LYS A 233 17.98 5.49 16.49
C LYS A 233 18.46 5.80 17.90
N GLU A 234 17.56 6.21 18.76
CA GLU A 234 17.82 6.51 20.18
C GLU A 234 16.90 5.65 21.05
N GLU A 235 17.42 5.18 22.18
CA GLU A 235 16.65 4.42 23.15
C GLU A 235 16.74 5.10 24.51
N TYR A 236 15.60 5.38 25.12
CA TYR A 236 15.53 6.01 26.42
C TYR A 236 14.25 5.65 27.19
N ASN A 237 14.29 5.85 28.50
CA ASN A 237 13.10 5.71 29.35
C ASN A 237 12.54 7.09 29.67
N THR A 238 11.21 7.18 29.67
CA THR A 238 10.49 8.39 30.09
C THR A 238 9.23 8.01 30.86
N VAL A 239 8.61 9.00 31.49
CA VAL A 239 7.36 8.82 32.23
C VAL A 239 6.21 9.40 31.42
N VAL A 240 5.21 8.57 31.10
CA VAL A 240 3.96 8.99 30.48
C VAL A 240 2.83 8.69 31.45
N GLY A 241 2.18 9.74 31.96
CA GLY A 241 1.25 9.59 33.09
C GLY A 241 1.98 9.13 34.35
N GLU A 242 1.64 7.94 34.85
CA GLU A 242 2.28 7.31 36.02
C GLU A 242 3.21 6.15 35.63
N GLU A 243 3.34 5.84 34.34
CA GLU A 243 4.08 4.68 33.84
C GLU A 243 5.47 5.08 33.32
N ASN A 244 6.49 4.28 33.69
CA ASN A 244 7.80 4.30 33.04
C ASN A 244 7.70 3.50 31.73
N ILE A 245 7.97 4.16 30.62
CA ILE A 245 7.94 3.53 29.29
C ILE A 245 9.33 3.57 28.65
N HIS A 246 9.64 2.51 27.90
CA HIS A 246 10.85 2.44 27.08
C HIS A 246 10.52 2.88 25.66
N ILE A 247 11.26 3.83 25.13
CA ILE A 247 11.05 4.42 23.81
C ILE A 247 12.20 4.06 22.89
N THR A 248 11.87 3.53 21.72
CA THR A 248 12.78 3.48 20.57
C THR A 248 12.45 4.66 19.67
N ASP A 249 13.27 5.69 19.70
CA ASP A 249 13.05 6.94 18.98
C ASP A 249 13.82 6.94 17.64
N ILE A 250 13.07 6.71 16.58
CA ILE A 250 13.53 6.77 15.18
C ILE A 250 12.91 7.94 14.42
N ALA A 251 12.15 8.77 15.13
CA ALA A 251 11.39 9.88 14.56
C ALA A 251 12.20 11.18 14.54
N PRO A 252 12.07 11.99 13.48
CA PRO A 252 12.60 13.35 13.50
C PRO A 252 11.81 14.25 14.45
N GLU A 253 12.43 15.34 14.90
CA GLU A 253 11.74 16.45 15.52
C GLU A 253 11.03 17.26 14.44
N ILE A 254 9.70 17.22 14.41
CA ILE A 254 8.86 17.91 13.44
C ILE A 254 8.11 19.04 14.14
N ALA A 255 8.24 20.24 13.61
CA ALA A 255 7.44 21.38 14.02
C ALA A 255 6.20 21.51 13.10
N LYS A 256 5.19 22.26 13.53
CA LYS A 256 3.96 22.45 12.76
C LYS A 256 4.23 23.06 11.36
N GLU A 257 5.16 23.98 11.29
CA GLU A 257 5.60 24.67 10.07
C GLU A 257 6.36 23.77 9.08
N ASP A 258 6.90 22.65 9.55
CA ASP A 258 7.56 21.65 8.71
C ASP A 258 6.55 20.76 7.96
N VAL A 259 5.27 20.77 8.39
CA VAL A 259 4.23 19.89 7.86
C VAL A 259 3.38 20.61 6.83
N THR A 260 3.21 19.98 5.68
CA THR A 260 2.27 20.41 4.64
C THR A 260 1.27 19.29 4.38
N VAL A 261 -0.01 19.64 4.34
CA VAL A 261 -1.09 18.68 4.04
C VAL A 261 -1.89 19.16 2.86
N TYR A 262 -2.21 18.22 1.97
CA TYR A 262 -3.10 18.44 0.83
C TYR A 262 -4.31 17.51 0.95
N VAL A 263 -5.48 18.04 0.67
CA VAL A 263 -6.73 17.28 0.51
C VAL A 263 -7.17 17.42 -0.94
N ASN A 264 -7.23 16.31 -1.67
CA ASN A 264 -7.56 16.29 -3.11
C ASN A 264 -6.72 17.28 -3.93
N GLY A 265 -5.41 17.33 -3.66
CA GLY A 265 -4.46 18.22 -4.32
C GLY A 265 -4.50 19.68 -3.87
N ARG A 266 -5.39 20.06 -2.94
CA ARG A 266 -5.45 21.43 -2.40
C ARG A 266 -4.77 21.49 -1.03
N ARG A 267 -3.82 22.41 -0.88
CA ARG A 267 -3.17 22.65 0.41
C ARG A 267 -4.21 23.10 1.44
N THR A 268 -4.17 22.49 2.62
CA THR A 268 -5.01 22.83 3.77
C THR A 268 -4.17 23.34 4.93
N GLU A 269 -4.81 24.03 5.88
CA GLU A 269 -4.15 24.50 7.09
C GLU A 269 -3.91 23.34 8.06
N VAL A 270 -2.73 23.30 8.68
CA VAL A 270 -2.46 22.45 9.83
C VAL A 270 -2.89 23.21 11.08
N LEU A 271 -3.94 22.79 11.75
CA LEU A 271 -4.47 23.44 12.97
C LEU A 271 -3.60 23.13 14.16
N SER A 272 -3.23 21.87 14.34
CA SER A 272 -2.34 21.45 15.42
C SER A 272 -1.46 20.27 15.00
N LEU A 273 -0.31 20.12 15.64
CA LEU A 273 0.60 18.99 15.57
C LEU A 273 0.96 18.57 16.99
N GLN A 274 0.81 17.30 17.31
CA GLN A 274 1.14 16.74 18.62
C GLN A 274 1.97 15.48 18.44
N ARG A 275 3.08 15.39 19.18
CA ARG A 275 3.84 14.16 19.31
C ARG A 275 3.19 13.30 20.39
N ILE A 276 2.91 12.05 20.06
CA ILE A 276 2.33 11.03 20.94
C ILE A 276 3.17 9.76 20.87
N TYR A 277 2.84 8.77 21.69
CA TYR A 277 3.55 7.50 21.70
C TYR A 277 2.59 6.35 21.45
N GLU A 278 2.96 5.50 20.51
CA GLU A 278 2.25 4.27 20.17
C GLU A 278 2.86 3.10 20.94
N ALA A 279 2.06 2.37 21.70
CA ALA A 279 2.49 1.17 22.41
C ALA A 279 2.59 -0.03 21.45
N SER A 280 3.71 -0.73 21.48
CA SER A 280 3.91 -2.02 20.82
C SER A 280 3.57 -3.19 21.75
N LEU A 281 3.28 -4.35 21.19
CA LEU A 281 2.95 -5.57 21.96
C LEU A 281 4.11 -6.09 22.82
N ASP A 282 5.33 -5.75 22.50
CA ASP A 282 6.56 -6.14 23.23
C ASP A 282 6.94 -5.16 24.33
N GLY A 283 6.07 -4.20 24.64
CA GLY A 283 6.28 -3.19 25.68
C GLY A 283 7.16 -2.03 25.24
N LEU A 284 7.52 -1.94 23.97
CA LEU A 284 8.20 -0.79 23.39
C LEU A 284 7.19 0.27 23.01
N TYR A 285 7.64 1.52 22.98
CA TYR A 285 6.87 2.65 22.50
C TYR A 285 7.62 3.34 21.37
N LEU A 286 6.86 3.69 20.32
CA LEU A 286 7.37 4.41 19.17
C LEU A 286 6.75 5.82 19.11
N PRO A 287 7.52 6.84 18.78
CA PRO A 287 6.96 8.16 18.53
C PRO A 287 6.02 8.14 17.31
N MET A 288 4.92 8.82 17.47
CA MET A 288 3.89 9.03 16.46
C MET A 288 3.48 10.50 16.47
N TYR A 289 2.97 11.01 15.38
CA TYR A 289 2.40 12.35 15.32
C TYR A 289 0.92 12.32 14.99
N MET A 290 0.19 13.22 15.65
CA MET A 290 -1.20 13.50 15.37
C MET A 290 -1.33 14.92 14.83
N VAL A 291 -1.87 15.04 13.63
CA VAL A 291 -2.12 16.30 12.94
C VAL A 291 -3.62 16.55 12.90
N GLN A 292 -4.05 17.77 13.20
CA GLN A 292 -5.43 18.18 13.04
C GLN A 292 -5.53 19.18 11.87
N ILE A 293 -6.47 18.92 10.95
CA ILE A 293 -6.76 19.79 9.81
C ILE A 293 -8.26 20.11 9.75
N PRO A 294 -8.67 21.22 9.09
CA PRO A 294 -10.07 21.48 8.83
C PRO A 294 -10.69 20.35 8.00
N ARG A 295 -11.90 20.00 8.33
CA ARG A 295 -12.77 19.17 7.50
C ARG A 295 -13.54 20.08 6.57
N GLU A 296 -13.16 20.14 5.32
CA GLU A 296 -13.92 20.87 4.33
C GLU A 296 -15.13 20.02 3.90
N LEU A 297 -16.32 20.54 4.16
CA LEU A 297 -17.57 19.92 3.70
C LEU A 297 -17.85 20.42 2.27
N TYR A 298 -17.25 19.75 1.29
CA TYR A 298 -17.63 19.99 -0.10
C TYR A 298 -18.90 19.20 -0.44
N ALA A 299 -19.70 19.74 -1.36
CA ALA A 299 -20.94 19.11 -1.84
C ALA A 299 -20.70 17.72 -2.45
N ASP A 300 -19.47 17.42 -2.84
CA ASP A 300 -19.04 16.18 -3.50
C ASP A 300 -18.41 15.16 -2.52
N CYS A 301 -18.72 15.26 -1.23
CA CYS A 301 -18.11 14.44 -0.16
C CYS A 301 -18.41 12.93 -0.22
N LEU A 302 -19.18 12.47 -1.19
CA LEU A 302 -19.46 11.03 -1.38
C LEU A 302 -18.40 10.33 -2.22
N ASP A 303 -17.47 11.11 -2.80
CA ASP A 303 -16.41 10.59 -3.64
C ASP A 303 -15.17 10.26 -2.83
N LYS A 304 -14.28 9.47 -3.44
CA LYS A 304 -12.97 9.15 -2.90
C LYS A 304 -12.18 10.42 -2.58
N GLN A 305 -11.64 10.49 -1.38
CA GLN A 305 -10.76 11.55 -0.92
C GLN A 305 -9.33 11.04 -0.85
N THR A 306 -8.37 11.89 -1.22
CA THR A 306 -6.94 11.63 -1.06
C THR A 306 -6.33 12.68 -0.17
N ILE A 307 -5.66 12.25 0.91
CA ILE A 307 -4.84 13.12 1.73
C ILE A 307 -3.38 12.80 1.46
N VAL A 308 -2.61 13.83 1.17
CA VAL A 308 -1.15 13.79 1.09
C VAL A 308 -0.58 14.59 2.25
N LEU A 309 0.33 14.00 3.00
CA LEU A 309 1.08 14.65 4.07
C LEU A 309 2.57 14.63 3.70
N GLU A 310 3.18 15.79 3.76
CA GLU A 310 4.64 15.95 3.64
C GLU A 310 5.18 16.56 4.92
N TYR A 311 6.35 16.14 5.33
CA TYR A 311 7.18 16.91 6.25
C TYR A 311 8.54 17.15 5.61
N ASP A 312 9.10 18.33 5.86
CA ASP A 312 10.42 18.73 5.41
C ASP A 312 11.05 19.65 6.48
N THR A 313 11.87 19.05 7.31
CA THR A 313 12.55 19.78 8.39
C THR A 313 13.74 20.52 7.82
N LYS A 314 14.05 21.68 8.40
CA LYS A 314 15.34 22.32 8.14
C LYS A 314 16.45 21.48 8.76
N ASP A 315 17.62 21.50 8.15
CA ASP A 315 18.81 20.96 8.81
C ASP A 315 19.09 21.77 10.08
N ARG A 316 18.87 21.13 11.23
CA ARG A 316 19.07 21.69 12.57
C ARG A 316 20.36 21.17 13.23
N GLY A 317 21.31 20.69 12.41
CA GLY A 317 22.56 20.09 12.85
C GLY A 317 22.54 18.55 12.90
N ASN A 318 21.38 17.94 12.62
CA ASN A 318 21.16 16.50 12.62
C ASN A 318 20.76 15.95 11.23
N GLY A 319 20.93 16.76 10.18
CA GLY A 319 20.47 16.45 8.82
C GLY A 319 19.02 16.89 8.56
N ARG A 320 18.69 17.07 7.27
CA ARG A 320 17.33 17.37 6.79
C ARG A 320 16.51 16.07 6.79
N ALA A 321 15.42 16.07 7.51
CA ALA A 321 14.45 14.99 7.48
C ALA A 321 13.28 15.39 6.58
N CYS A 322 13.00 14.61 5.53
CA CYS A 322 11.91 14.87 4.61
C CYS A 322 11.26 13.57 4.15
N SER A 323 9.94 13.61 4.03
CA SER A 323 9.14 12.49 3.55
C SER A 323 7.77 12.92 3.08
N ARG A 324 7.18 12.10 2.20
CA ARG A 324 5.81 12.18 1.74
C ARG A 324 5.10 10.86 2.00
N GLY A 325 3.86 10.95 2.47
CA GLY A 325 2.95 9.82 2.51
C GLY A 325 1.54 10.26 2.11
N PHE A 326 0.71 9.31 1.74
CA PHE A 326 -0.67 9.59 1.39
C PHE A 326 -1.61 8.47 1.84
N THR A 327 -2.91 8.79 1.93
CA THR A 327 -3.96 7.82 2.21
C THR A 327 -5.24 8.18 1.46
N GLN A 328 -6.01 7.16 1.10
CA GLN A 328 -7.29 7.34 0.44
C GLN A 328 -8.42 6.82 1.34
N PHE A 329 -9.59 7.45 1.26
CA PHE A 329 -10.78 7.04 2.00
C PHE A 329 -12.04 7.56 1.33
N PHE A 330 -13.17 6.91 1.64
CA PHE A 330 -14.49 7.45 1.34
C PHE A 330 -15.03 8.17 2.57
N TYR A 331 -15.66 9.28 2.31
CA TYR A 331 -16.34 10.06 3.33
C TYR A 331 -17.84 9.88 3.20
N LYS A 332 -18.40 8.89 3.92
CA LYS A 332 -19.82 8.58 3.85
C LYS A 332 -20.46 8.74 5.25
N ASP A 333 -21.60 9.43 5.30
CA ASP A 333 -22.43 9.59 6.51
C ASP A 333 -21.66 10.13 7.73
N GLY A 334 -20.64 10.95 7.50
CA GLY A 334 -19.83 11.51 8.59
C GLY A 334 -18.69 10.60 9.06
N PHE A 335 -18.50 9.43 8.46
CA PHE A 335 -17.44 8.48 8.78
C PHE A 335 -16.43 8.36 7.65
N CYS A 336 -15.16 8.20 8.02
CA CYS A 336 -14.15 7.74 7.07
C CYS A 336 -14.31 6.23 6.89
N THR A 337 -14.60 5.79 5.69
CA THR A 337 -14.73 4.36 5.34
C THR A 337 -13.64 3.97 4.36
N ARG A 338 -13.22 2.71 4.43
CA ARG A 338 -12.26 2.08 3.51
C ARG A 338 -12.98 1.45 2.33
#